data_e26eb64ce16d8099452166843f3c3fd0
#
_entry.id   e26eb64ce16d8099452166843f3c3fd0
#
_cell.length_a   1.000
_cell.length_b   1.000
_cell.length_c   1.000
_cell.angle_alpha   90.00
_cell.angle_beta   90.00
_cell.angle_gamma   90.00
#
_symmetry.space_group_name_H-M   'P 1'
#
loop_
_entity.id
_entity.type
_entity.pdbx_description
1 polymer ?
#
loop_
_entity_poly.entity_id
_entity_poly.type
_entity_poly.pdbx_seq_one_letter_code
_entity_poly.pdbx_strand_id
1 'polypeptide(L)'
;VAWSSGNHAQAVAAAAKITGRKATIVMPEDSPQTKLNGTAFWGATIVKYNRNSENREEIGKAIAQKNNATIIPPFDDVNVIIGQGTAGIECLEQLEEINVIPDIVLCCCGGGGLIAGISTAIKTKFDNAKIYSVEPEYFDDTKISLEKNKIVSNSMKHKSICDALLAEKPGNITFNINKINLTSGVSVSDDEALIAMNTAFKHFKIVLEPGGAVALAAAISEKVKIKNKNILVIASGGNVDK
;
A
#
# COMPACT_ATOMS: atom_id res chain seq x y z
N VAL A 1 5.39 -2.46 18.24
CA VAL A 1 3.92 -2.52 18.17
C VAL A 1 3.47 -1.91 16.84
N ALA A 2 2.52 -2.56 16.14
CA ALA A 2 1.89 -2.03 14.95
C ALA A 2 0.38 -2.30 14.98
N TRP A 3 -0.35 -1.62 14.08
CA TRP A 3 -1.78 -1.88 13.82
C TRP A 3 -2.03 -1.99 12.33
N SER A 4 -2.63 -3.09 11.91
CA SER A 4 -2.94 -3.34 10.50
C SER A 4 -3.86 -4.53 10.37
N SER A 5 -4.71 -4.55 9.34
CA SER A 5 -5.54 -5.71 9.00
C SER A 5 -4.80 -6.79 8.21
N GLY A 6 -3.55 -6.56 7.72
CA GLY A 6 -2.95 -7.54 6.83
C GLY A 6 -1.46 -7.37 6.50
N ASN A 7 -1.13 -6.81 5.35
CA ASN A 7 0.24 -6.83 4.79
C ASN A 7 1.30 -6.21 5.70
N HIS A 8 1.02 -5.02 6.22
CA HIS A 8 1.92 -4.36 7.18
C HIS A 8 2.07 -5.19 8.49
N ALA A 9 0.98 -5.83 8.97
CA ALA A 9 1.02 -6.70 10.12
C ALA A 9 2.02 -7.84 9.94
N GLN A 10 1.94 -8.55 8.80
CA GLN A 10 2.85 -9.65 8.48
C GLN A 10 4.29 -9.17 8.28
N ALA A 11 4.49 -8.03 7.61
CA ALA A 11 5.81 -7.46 7.39
C ALA A 11 6.51 -7.11 8.71
N VAL A 12 5.82 -6.44 9.64
CA VAL A 12 6.36 -6.12 10.97
C VAL A 12 6.64 -7.39 11.77
N ALA A 13 5.74 -8.38 11.72
CA ALA A 13 5.94 -9.66 12.41
C ALA A 13 7.16 -10.42 11.86
N ALA A 14 7.31 -10.48 10.52
CA ALA A 14 8.45 -11.10 9.85
C ALA A 14 9.77 -10.39 10.20
N ALA A 15 9.81 -9.08 10.09
CA ALA A 15 10.98 -8.28 10.43
C ALA A 15 11.39 -8.47 11.90
N ALA A 16 10.43 -8.50 12.82
CA ALA A 16 10.70 -8.77 14.22
C ALA A 16 11.30 -10.15 14.43
N LYS A 17 10.74 -11.19 13.81
CA LYS A 17 11.26 -12.56 13.88
C LYS A 17 12.69 -12.66 13.35
N ILE A 18 12.95 -12.09 12.18
CA ILE A 18 14.28 -12.11 11.53
C ILE A 18 15.32 -11.38 12.39
N THR A 19 14.94 -10.30 13.05
CA THR A 19 15.84 -9.49 13.89
C THR A 19 15.87 -9.93 15.37
N GLY A 20 15.22 -11.05 15.72
CA GLY A 20 15.16 -11.56 17.09
C GLY A 20 14.36 -10.68 18.06
N ARG A 21 13.43 -9.88 17.56
CA ARG A 21 12.60 -8.97 18.35
C ARG A 21 11.17 -9.51 18.54
N LYS A 22 10.48 -9.00 19.55
CA LYS A 22 9.04 -9.30 19.75
C LYS A 22 8.19 -8.31 18.99
N ALA A 23 7.10 -8.78 18.39
CA ALA A 23 6.07 -7.94 17.76
C ALA A 23 4.71 -8.17 18.42
N THR A 24 3.99 -7.08 18.66
CA THR A 24 2.57 -7.12 19.01
C THR A 24 1.79 -6.35 17.96
N ILE A 25 0.81 -7.00 17.36
CA ILE A 25 0.03 -6.44 16.26
C ILE A 25 -1.43 -6.31 16.68
N VAL A 26 -1.97 -5.10 16.59
CA VAL A 26 -3.39 -4.81 16.82
C VAL A 26 -4.13 -5.02 15.49
N MET A 27 -5.00 -6.01 15.45
CA MET A 27 -5.74 -6.43 14.24
C MET A 27 -7.24 -6.41 14.49
N PRO A 28 -8.07 -6.01 13.49
CA PRO A 28 -9.51 -6.12 13.63
C PRO A 28 -9.95 -7.58 13.81
N GLU A 29 -11.01 -7.79 14.60
CA GLU A 29 -11.59 -9.13 14.82
C GLU A 29 -12.08 -9.77 13.52
N ASP A 30 -12.55 -8.96 12.57
CA ASP A 30 -13.06 -9.35 11.26
C ASP A 30 -11.96 -9.44 10.17
N SER A 31 -10.69 -9.43 10.55
CA SER A 31 -9.59 -9.64 9.59
C SER A 31 -9.69 -11.01 8.92
N PRO A 32 -9.37 -11.12 7.62
CA PRO A 32 -9.30 -12.41 6.93
C PRO A 32 -8.42 -13.41 7.67
N GLN A 33 -8.88 -14.67 7.75
CA GLN A 33 -8.18 -15.71 8.51
C GLN A 33 -6.76 -15.96 8.00
N THR A 34 -6.54 -15.86 6.68
CA THR A 34 -5.21 -15.96 6.05
C THR A 34 -4.26 -14.91 6.60
N LYS A 35 -4.71 -13.66 6.76
CA LYS A 35 -3.89 -12.56 7.29
C LYS A 35 -3.59 -12.73 8.78
N LEU A 36 -4.57 -13.21 9.57
CA LEU A 36 -4.35 -13.57 10.98
C LEU A 36 -3.34 -14.71 11.11
N ASN A 37 -3.52 -15.78 10.34
CA ASN A 37 -2.62 -16.94 10.33
C ASN A 37 -1.20 -16.55 9.88
N GLY A 38 -1.07 -15.75 8.83
CA GLY A 38 0.21 -15.25 8.35
C GLY A 38 0.96 -14.42 9.41
N THR A 39 0.24 -13.56 10.12
CA THR A 39 0.83 -12.76 11.22
C THR A 39 1.27 -13.64 12.39
N ALA A 40 0.45 -14.62 12.77
CA ALA A 40 0.77 -15.59 13.84
C ALA A 40 1.93 -16.51 13.45
N PHE A 41 2.03 -16.95 12.18
CA PHE A 41 3.12 -17.76 11.66
C PHE A 41 4.50 -17.10 11.87
N TRP A 42 4.55 -15.78 11.75
CA TRP A 42 5.76 -15.01 12.02
C TRP A 42 6.04 -14.81 13.52
N GLY A 43 5.18 -15.33 14.42
CA GLY A 43 5.40 -15.32 15.86
C GLY A 43 5.00 -14.02 16.55
N ALA A 44 4.21 -13.17 15.92
CA ALA A 44 3.69 -11.97 16.56
C ALA A 44 2.55 -12.29 17.53
N THR A 45 2.46 -11.55 18.61
CA THR A 45 1.28 -11.52 19.50
C THR A 45 0.19 -10.69 18.82
N ILE A 46 -0.98 -11.29 18.60
CA ILE A 46 -2.13 -10.58 18.01
C ILE A 46 -3.06 -10.12 19.12
N VAL A 47 -3.37 -8.82 19.12
CA VAL A 47 -4.41 -8.21 19.96
C VAL A 47 -5.56 -7.82 19.05
N LYS A 48 -6.71 -8.49 19.23
CA LYS A 48 -7.92 -8.22 18.43
C LYS A 48 -8.66 -7.02 18.97
N TYR A 49 -9.29 -6.25 18.08
CA TYR A 49 -10.13 -5.11 18.43
C TYR A 49 -11.39 -5.05 17.55
N ASN A 50 -12.45 -4.48 18.07
CA ASN A 50 -13.68 -4.22 17.32
C ASN A 50 -13.61 -2.85 16.67
N ARG A 51 -13.52 -2.81 15.31
CA ARG A 51 -13.36 -1.56 14.55
C ARG A 51 -14.53 -0.59 14.63
N ASN A 52 -15.70 -1.04 15.11
CA ASN A 52 -16.87 -0.19 15.26
C ASN A 52 -16.95 0.53 16.62
N SER A 53 -16.25 0.01 17.64
CA SER A 53 -16.33 0.51 19.01
C SER A 53 -14.97 0.88 19.64
N GLU A 54 -13.88 0.49 19.02
CA GLU A 54 -12.52 0.66 19.57
C GLU A 54 -11.58 1.35 18.59
N ASN A 55 -10.60 2.08 19.13
CA ASN A 55 -9.57 2.78 18.34
C ASN A 55 -8.24 1.99 18.38
N ARG A 56 -7.87 1.42 17.23
CA ARG A 56 -6.65 0.64 17.06
C ARG A 56 -5.37 1.40 17.45
N GLU A 57 -5.34 2.72 17.20
CA GLU A 57 -4.16 3.53 17.49
C GLU A 57 -3.99 3.77 19.00
N GLU A 58 -5.10 4.00 19.70
CA GLU A 58 -5.10 4.15 21.16
C GLU A 58 -4.68 2.85 21.83
N ILE A 59 -5.22 1.71 21.38
CA ILE A 59 -4.81 0.39 21.87
C ILE A 59 -3.32 0.16 21.61
N GLY A 60 -2.84 0.42 20.41
CA GLY A 60 -1.43 0.27 20.04
C GLY A 60 -0.51 1.16 20.87
N LYS A 61 -0.88 2.43 21.09
CA LYS A 61 -0.14 3.38 21.92
C LYS A 61 -0.06 2.93 23.38
N ALA A 62 -1.18 2.46 23.96
CA ALA A 62 -1.23 1.93 25.33
C ALA A 62 -0.32 0.70 25.50
N ILE A 63 -0.35 -0.24 24.54
CA ILE A 63 0.52 -1.42 24.54
C ILE A 63 2.00 -1.01 24.43
N ALA A 64 2.31 -0.08 23.53
CA ALA A 64 3.68 0.39 23.33
C ALA A 64 4.23 1.06 24.59
N GLN A 65 3.44 1.91 25.23
CA GLN A 65 3.82 2.57 26.49
C GLN A 65 4.05 1.55 27.62
N LYS A 66 3.13 0.59 27.79
CA LYS A 66 3.24 -0.45 28.83
C LYS A 66 4.47 -1.33 28.67
N ASN A 67 4.86 -1.62 27.42
CA ASN A 67 5.95 -2.54 27.10
C ASN A 67 7.27 -1.84 26.74
N ASN A 68 7.33 -0.52 26.84
CA ASN A 68 8.46 0.30 26.36
C ASN A 68 8.87 -0.09 24.92
N ALA A 69 7.88 -0.21 24.02
CA ALA A 69 8.06 -0.70 22.67
C ALA A 69 7.90 0.43 21.63
N THR A 70 8.65 0.32 20.55
CA THR A 70 8.54 1.23 19.40
C THR A 70 7.25 0.98 18.64
N ILE A 71 6.56 2.05 18.26
CA ILE A 71 5.40 2.01 17.35
C ILE A 71 5.91 2.05 15.92
N ILE A 72 5.36 1.18 15.07
CA ILE A 72 5.61 1.15 13.62
C ILE A 72 4.27 1.36 12.91
N PRO A 73 3.95 2.61 12.54
CA PRO A 73 2.69 2.93 11.86
C PRO A 73 2.64 2.30 10.46
N PRO A 74 1.43 2.09 9.89
CA PRO A 74 1.32 1.41 8.60
C PRO A 74 1.79 2.24 7.39
N PHE A 75 1.91 3.56 7.49
CA PHE A 75 2.30 4.41 6.37
C PHE A 75 2.87 5.79 6.76
N ASP A 76 2.31 6.49 7.74
CA ASP A 76 2.65 7.91 8.01
C ASP A 76 3.84 8.04 8.97
N ASP A 77 4.99 7.51 8.55
CA ASP A 77 6.24 7.52 9.30
C ASP A 77 7.43 7.55 8.34
N VAL A 78 8.43 8.38 8.63
CA VAL A 78 9.59 8.59 7.75
C VAL A 78 10.38 7.30 7.55
N ASN A 79 10.60 6.50 8.59
CA ASN A 79 11.36 5.26 8.48
C ASN A 79 10.60 4.20 7.67
N VAL A 80 9.27 4.16 7.83
CA VAL A 80 8.41 3.27 7.03
C VAL A 80 8.48 3.69 5.56
N ILE A 81 8.36 4.97 5.24
CA ILE A 81 8.45 5.49 3.87
C ILE A 81 9.82 5.19 3.26
N ILE A 82 10.92 5.38 4.00
CA ILE A 82 12.27 5.02 3.55
C ILE A 82 12.34 3.51 3.25
N GLY A 83 11.80 2.67 4.12
CA GLY A 83 11.73 1.23 3.90
C GLY A 83 10.96 0.86 2.62
N GLN A 84 9.83 1.54 2.33
CA GLN A 84 9.11 1.33 1.07
C GLN A 84 9.90 1.83 -0.15
N GLY A 85 10.74 2.84 0.02
CA GLY A 85 11.63 3.35 -1.03
C GLY A 85 12.63 2.32 -1.55
N THR A 86 12.97 1.30 -0.76
CA THR A 86 13.87 0.21 -1.20
C THR A 86 13.33 -0.55 -2.41
N ALA A 87 11.99 -0.74 -2.49
CA ALA A 87 11.37 -1.31 -3.69
C ALA A 87 11.55 -0.41 -4.92
N GLY A 88 11.50 0.91 -4.73
CA GLY A 88 11.79 1.86 -5.80
C GLY A 88 13.25 1.83 -6.26
N ILE A 89 14.20 1.68 -5.33
CA ILE A 89 15.63 1.54 -5.65
C ILE A 89 15.87 0.26 -6.47
N GLU A 90 15.30 -0.86 -6.05
CA GLU A 90 15.40 -2.13 -6.77
C GLU A 90 14.78 -2.02 -8.18
N CYS A 91 13.65 -1.32 -8.32
CA CYS A 91 13.10 -1.02 -9.64
C CYS A 91 14.07 -0.21 -10.51
N LEU A 92 14.79 0.78 -9.95
CA LEU A 92 15.79 1.55 -10.69
C LEU A 92 16.93 0.66 -11.20
N GLU A 93 17.45 -0.21 -10.35
CA GLU A 93 18.52 -1.16 -10.69
C GLU A 93 18.08 -2.09 -11.83
N GLN A 94 16.90 -2.71 -11.71
CA GLN A 94 16.36 -3.61 -12.73
C GLN A 94 16.05 -2.90 -14.05
N LEU A 95 15.50 -1.70 -14.02
CA LEU A 95 15.24 -0.90 -15.21
C LEU A 95 16.55 -0.51 -15.94
N GLU A 96 17.61 -0.26 -15.19
CA GLU A 96 18.93 0.03 -15.74
C GLU A 96 19.54 -1.20 -16.42
N GLU A 97 19.46 -2.39 -15.80
CA GLU A 97 19.94 -3.65 -16.38
C GLU A 97 19.29 -3.95 -17.74
N ILE A 98 18.02 -3.63 -17.92
CA ILE A 98 17.29 -3.85 -19.18
C ILE A 98 17.27 -2.63 -20.09
N ASN A 99 17.95 -1.54 -19.73
CA ASN A 99 18.01 -0.27 -20.48
C ASN A 99 16.65 0.33 -20.81
N VAL A 100 15.70 0.29 -19.86
CA VAL A 100 14.35 0.85 -20.00
C VAL A 100 14.19 2.09 -19.12
N ILE A 101 13.71 3.17 -19.73
CA ILE A 101 13.31 4.40 -19.03
C ILE A 101 11.77 4.38 -18.90
N PRO A 102 11.21 4.41 -17.70
CA PRO A 102 9.77 4.43 -17.53
C PRO A 102 9.18 5.80 -17.86
N ASP A 103 8.22 5.87 -18.75
CA ASP A 103 7.41 7.07 -18.98
C ASP A 103 6.38 7.27 -17.89
N ILE A 104 5.81 6.13 -17.40
CA ILE A 104 4.71 6.09 -16.46
C ILE A 104 5.01 5.08 -15.35
N VAL A 105 4.68 5.45 -14.13
CA VAL A 105 4.70 4.55 -12.97
C VAL A 105 3.28 4.50 -12.37
N LEU A 106 2.74 3.32 -12.21
CA LEU A 106 1.46 3.06 -11.56
C LEU A 106 1.70 2.30 -10.26
N CYS A 107 1.25 2.86 -9.16
CA CYS A 107 1.43 2.25 -7.84
C CYS A 107 0.13 2.32 -7.04
N CYS A 108 -0.24 1.21 -6.39
CA CYS A 108 -1.37 1.18 -5.48
C CYS A 108 -1.17 2.14 -4.30
N CYS A 109 -2.26 2.73 -3.84
CA CYS A 109 -2.23 3.71 -2.77
C CYS A 109 -3.38 3.46 -1.78
N GLY A 110 -3.03 3.24 -0.51
CA GLY A 110 -3.93 3.38 0.62
C GLY A 110 -3.54 4.66 1.36
N GLY A 111 -2.93 4.58 2.55
CA GLY A 111 -2.46 5.78 3.28
C GLY A 111 -1.25 6.49 2.65
N GLY A 112 -0.74 6.02 1.53
CA GLY A 112 0.27 6.68 0.70
C GLY A 112 1.73 6.33 0.99
N GLY A 113 2.04 5.45 1.96
CA GLY A 113 3.42 5.15 2.36
C GLY A 113 4.25 4.46 1.28
N LEU A 114 3.68 3.44 0.63
CA LEU A 114 4.36 2.70 -0.43
C LEU A 114 4.73 3.61 -1.61
N ILE A 115 3.74 4.32 -2.14
CA ILE A 115 3.97 5.20 -3.28
C ILE A 115 4.85 6.39 -2.95
N ALA A 116 4.81 6.92 -1.71
CA ALA A 116 5.70 7.98 -1.26
C ALA A 116 7.18 7.52 -1.31
N GLY A 117 7.47 6.32 -0.82
CA GLY A 117 8.81 5.75 -0.88
C GLY A 117 9.27 5.48 -2.31
N ILE A 118 8.45 4.76 -3.09
CA ILE A 118 8.77 4.41 -4.49
C ILE A 118 8.94 5.67 -5.35
N SER A 119 8.01 6.63 -5.25
CA SER A 119 8.09 7.85 -6.05
C SER A 119 9.32 8.67 -5.72
N THR A 120 9.71 8.75 -4.45
CA THR A 120 10.94 9.43 -4.03
C THR A 120 12.16 8.78 -4.68
N ALA A 121 12.29 7.45 -4.63
CA ALA A 121 13.38 6.74 -5.28
C ALA A 121 13.37 6.96 -6.81
N ILE A 122 12.25 6.74 -7.48
CA ILE A 122 12.14 6.89 -8.95
C ILE A 122 12.53 8.30 -9.41
N LYS A 123 12.09 9.33 -8.69
CA LYS A 123 12.37 10.73 -9.03
C LYS A 123 13.85 11.11 -8.89
N THR A 124 14.67 10.33 -8.17
CA THR A 124 16.13 10.58 -8.13
C THR A 124 16.83 10.37 -9.48
N LYS A 125 16.28 9.51 -10.33
CA LYS A 125 16.87 9.14 -11.62
C LYS A 125 16.00 9.50 -12.82
N PHE A 126 14.69 9.34 -12.69
CA PHE A 126 13.69 9.55 -13.74
C PHE A 126 12.73 10.67 -13.36
N ASP A 127 13.25 11.91 -13.27
CA ASP A 127 12.48 13.08 -12.86
C ASP A 127 11.27 13.34 -13.76
N ASN A 128 11.35 13.05 -15.05
CA ASN A 128 10.27 13.21 -16.02
C ASN A 128 9.22 12.08 -16.00
N ALA A 129 9.44 10.98 -15.28
CA ALA A 129 8.48 9.89 -15.18
C ALA A 129 7.16 10.39 -14.54
N LYS A 130 6.03 10.10 -15.18
CA LYS A 130 4.71 10.44 -14.65
C LYS A 130 4.27 9.37 -13.67
N ILE A 131 4.08 9.72 -12.41
CA ILE A 131 3.72 8.77 -11.36
C ILE A 131 2.27 9.01 -10.95
N TYR A 132 1.50 7.93 -10.91
CA TYR A 132 0.08 7.97 -10.55
C TYR A 132 -0.20 7.06 -9.37
N SER A 133 -0.93 7.58 -8.35
CA SER A 133 -1.58 6.71 -7.38
C SER A 133 -2.75 6.00 -8.02
N VAL A 134 -2.94 4.72 -7.67
CA VAL A 134 -4.09 3.94 -8.09
C VAL A 134 -4.83 3.46 -6.85
N GLU A 135 -6.10 3.82 -6.76
CA GLU A 135 -6.96 3.61 -5.60
C GLU A 135 -8.26 2.93 -6.01
N PRO A 136 -8.95 2.20 -5.12
CA PRO A 136 -10.30 1.72 -5.40
C PRO A 136 -11.29 2.88 -5.50
N GLU A 137 -12.31 2.75 -6.34
CA GLU A 137 -13.43 3.70 -6.38
C GLU A 137 -14.05 3.87 -4.97
N TYR A 138 -14.43 5.10 -4.63
CA TYR A 138 -14.94 5.53 -3.31
C TYR A 138 -13.90 5.53 -2.17
N PHE A 139 -12.69 5.04 -2.41
CA PHE A 139 -11.55 5.11 -1.49
C PHE A 139 -10.36 5.80 -2.17
N ASP A 140 -10.66 6.78 -3.02
CA ASP A 140 -9.71 7.53 -3.83
C ASP A 140 -9.32 8.88 -3.18
N ASP A 141 -9.10 8.82 -1.87
CA ASP A 141 -8.78 9.96 -1.02
C ASP A 141 -7.49 10.69 -1.41
N THR A 142 -6.45 9.96 -1.85
CA THR A 142 -5.21 10.57 -2.34
C THR A 142 -5.44 11.34 -3.63
N LYS A 143 -6.16 10.76 -4.60
CA LYS A 143 -6.54 11.44 -5.85
C LYS A 143 -7.31 12.73 -5.56
N ILE A 144 -8.38 12.66 -4.75
CA ILE A 144 -9.19 13.81 -4.40
C ILE A 144 -8.37 14.86 -3.62
N SER A 145 -7.48 14.41 -2.73
CA SER A 145 -6.61 15.30 -1.97
C SER A 145 -5.61 16.04 -2.86
N LEU A 146 -5.05 15.37 -3.87
CA LEU A 146 -4.16 16.00 -4.86
C LEU A 146 -4.91 17.04 -5.68
N GLU A 147 -6.11 16.71 -6.19
CA GLU A 147 -6.95 17.65 -6.95
C GLU A 147 -7.33 18.89 -6.14
N LYS A 148 -7.66 18.70 -4.85
CA LYS A 148 -8.04 19.80 -3.94
C LYS A 148 -6.87 20.47 -3.25
N ASN A 149 -5.66 19.98 -3.46
CA ASN A 149 -4.43 20.46 -2.82
C ASN A 149 -4.50 20.48 -1.27
N LYS A 150 -5.28 19.60 -0.68
CA LYS A 150 -5.44 19.43 0.78
C LYS A 150 -5.94 18.02 1.10
N ILE A 151 -5.60 17.51 2.27
CA ILE A 151 -6.08 16.22 2.74
C ILE A 151 -7.60 16.19 2.83
N VAL A 152 -8.21 15.19 2.21
CA VAL A 152 -9.65 14.91 2.21
C VAL A 152 -9.87 13.49 2.72
N SER A 153 -10.90 13.27 3.52
CA SER A 153 -11.29 11.96 3.99
C SER A 153 -12.35 11.32 3.11
N ASN A 154 -12.28 10.01 2.94
CA ASN A 154 -13.33 9.20 2.34
C ASN A 154 -14.59 9.16 3.23
N SER A 155 -15.72 8.91 2.64
CA SER A 155 -16.99 8.84 3.38
C SER A 155 -17.12 7.59 4.25
N MET A 156 -16.32 6.56 4.03
CA MET A 156 -16.35 5.25 4.68
C MET A 156 -17.72 4.53 4.64
N LYS A 157 -18.64 4.98 3.78
CA LYS A 157 -19.98 4.38 3.60
C LYS A 157 -20.00 3.25 2.58
N HIS A 158 -18.98 3.19 1.75
CA HIS A 158 -18.83 2.18 0.69
C HIS A 158 -18.00 0.99 1.17
N LYS A 159 -18.00 -0.05 0.37
CA LYS A 159 -17.16 -1.24 0.55
C LYS A 159 -16.36 -1.46 -0.72
N SER A 160 -15.21 -2.08 -0.61
CA SER A 160 -14.41 -2.56 -1.72
C SER A 160 -13.70 -3.85 -1.30
N ILE A 161 -13.44 -4.73 -2.27
CA ILE A 161 -12.65 -5.94 -2.06
C ILE A 161 -11.16 -5.65 -1.85
N CYS A 162 -10.72 -4.44 -2.16
CA CYS A 162 -9.33 -3.99 -2.00
C CYS A 162 -9.02 -3.64 -0.54
N ASP A 163 -9.23 -4.56 0.39
CA ASP A 163 -9.19 -4.35 1.85
C ASP A 163 -7.88 -3.75 2.37
N ALA A 164 -6.77 -3.93 1.65
CA ALA A 164 -5.48 -3.34 1.99
C ALA A 164 -5.38 -1.82 1.71
N LEU A 165 -6.31 -1.25 0.93
CA LEU A 165 -6.29 0.13 0.45
C LEU A 165 -7.43 1.01 1.00
N LEU A 166 -8.17 0.54 2.00
CA LEU A 166 -9.32 1.24 2.58
C LEU A 166 -8.88 2.22 3.69
N ALA A 167 -7.94 3.09 3.39
CA ALA A 167 -7.58 4.18 4.28
C ALA A 167 -8.69 5.23 4.33
N GLU A 168 -8.91 5.85 5.50
CA GLU A 168 -9.87 6.95 5.62
C GLU A 168 -9.37 8.21 4.90
N LYS A 169 -8.06 8.44 4.99
CA LYS A 169 -7.39 9.62 4.40
C LYS A 169 -5.90 9.36 4.24
N PRO A 170 -5.20 10.12 3.39
CA PRO A 170 -3.75 10.08 3.30
C PRO A 170 -3.10 10.46 4.64
N GLY A 171 -1.89 9.99 4.89
CA GLY A 171 -1.06 10.48 5.98
C GLY A 171 -0.59 11.93 5.73
N ASN A 172 -0.18 12.61 6.78
CA ASN A 172 0.31 13.98 6.65
C ASN A 172 1.69 14.04 5.95
N ILE A 173 2.59 13.15 6.35
CA ILE A 173 3.94 13.05 5.77
C ILE A 173 3.82 12.52 4.34
N THR A 174 3.05 11.43 4.15
CA THR A 174 2.88 10.81 2.84
C THR A 174 2.23 11.75 1.85
N PHE A 175 1.21 12.52 2.25
CA PHE A 175 0.56 13.50 1.37
C PHE A 175 1.52 14.59 0.91
N ASN A 176 2.36 15.13 1.81
CA ASN A 176 3.32 16.16 1.44
C ASN A 176 4.35 15.67 0.43
N ILE A 177 4.81 14.43 0.54
CA ILE A 177 5.71 13.81 -0.45
C ILE A 177 4.97 13.54 -1.76
N ASN A 178 3.80 12.92 -1.68
CA ASN A 178 3.01 12.55 -2.85
C ASN A 178 2.55 13.76 -3.66
N LYS A 179 2.21 14.86 -3.02
CA LYS A 179 1.86 16.12 -3.68
C LYS A 179 3.00 16.70 -4.53
N ILE A 180 4.26 16.44 -4.18
CA ILE A 180 5.43 16.87 -4.94
C ILE A 180 5.74 15.90 -6.08
N ASN A 181 5.68 14.60 -5.81
CA ASN A 181 6.19 13.57 -6.70
C ASN A 181 5.16 13.05 -7.70
N LEU A 182 3.87 13.06 -7.36
CA LEU A 182 2.83 12.46 -8.20
C LEU A 182 2.29 13.44 -9.24
N THR A 183 1.98 12.91 -10.40
CA THR A 183 1.31 13.66 -11.48
C THR A 183 -0.17 13.81 -11.18
N SER A 184 -0.82 12.74 -10.69
CA SER A 184 -2.24 12.68 -10.36
C SER A 184 -2.55 11.34 -9.68
N GLY A 185 -3.82 11.15 -9.27
CA GLY A 185 -4.38 9.86 -8.90
C GLY A 185 -5.41 9.38 -9.92
N VAL A 186 -5.62 8.07 -9.98
CA VAL A 186 -6.68 7.42 -10.75
C VAL A 186 -7.39 6.39 -9.87
N SER A 187 -8.65 6.11 -10.18
CA SER A 187 -9.44 5.11 -9.47
C SER A 187 -9.89 3.97 -10.38
N VAL A 188 -9.97 2.77 -9.81
CA VAL A 188 -10.42 1.55 -10.49
C VAL A 188 -11.56 0.91 -9.71
N SER A 189 -12.47 0.24 -10.42
CA SER A 189 -13.55 -0.52 -9.79
C SER A 189 -13.06 -1.87 -9.25
N ASP A 190 -13.85 -2.50 -8.40
CA ASP A 190 -13.60 -3.86 -7.91
C ASP A 190 -13.55 -4.88 -9.07
N ASP A 191 -14.40 -4.73 -10.09
CA ASP A 191 -14.40 -5.59 -11.28
C ASP A 191 -13.11 -5.44 -12.09
N GLU A 192 -12.59 -4.22 -12.25
CA GLU A 192 -11.30 -3.97 -12.91
C GLU A 192 -10.15 -4.62 -12.13
N ALA A 193 -10.19 -4.56 -10.79
CA ALA A 193 -9.21 -5.25 -9.94
C ALA A 193 -9.27 -6.78 -10.11
N LEU A 194 -10.46 -7.38 -10.16
CA LEU A 194 -10.64 -8.82 -10.41
C LEU A 194 -10.12 -9.25 -11.78
N ILE A 195 -10.37 -8.45 -12.82
CA ILE A 195 -9.83 -8.69 -14.18
C ILE A 195 -8.30 -8.66 -14.13
N ALA A 196 -7.71 -7.69 -13.42
CA ALA A 196 -6.27 -7.57 -13.29
C ALA A 196 -5.65 -8.76 -12.52
N MET A 197 -6.27 -9.21 -11.43
CA MET A 197 -5.85 -10.43 -10.70
C MET A 197 -5.81 -11.65 -11.63
N ASN A 198 -6.88 -11.85 -12.40
CA ASN A 198 -6.97 -12.97 -13.35
C ASN A 198 -5.92 -12.84 -14.47
N THR A 199 -5.68 -11.63 -14.96
CA THR A 199 -4.64 -11.34 -15.96
C THR A 199 -3.25 -11.64 -15.43
N ALA A 200 -2.95 -11.19 -14.20
CA ALA A 200 -1.69 -11.46 -13.51
C ALA A 200 -1.45 -12.97 -13.37
N PHE A 201 -2.45 -13.71 -12.92
CA PHE A 201 -2.37 -15.16 -12.77
C PHE A 201 -2.19 -15.87 -14.11
N LYS A 202 -3.00 -15.54 -15.13
CA LYS A 202 -2.97 -16.23 -16.44
C LYS A 202 -1.71 -15.93 -17.25
N HIS A 203 -1.27 -14.68 -17.27
CA HIS A 203 -0.21 -14.24 -18.19
C HIS A 203 1.16 -14.12 -17.52
N PHE A 204 1.22 -13.65 -16.27
CA PHE A 204 2.48 -13.45 -15.56
C PHE A 204 2.78 -14.56 -14.54
N LYS A 205 1.81 -15.46 -14.25
CA LYS A 205 1.95 -16.55 -13.26
C LYS A 205 2.22 -16.05 -11.84
N ILE A 206 1.71 -14.86 -11.52
CA ILE A 206 1.79 -14.28 -10.18
C ILE A 206 0.41 -14.21 -9.55
N VAL A 207 0.34 -14.42 -8.25
CA VAL A 207 -0.88 -14.28 -7.45
C VAL A 207 -0.89 -12.89 -6.83
N LEU A 208 -1.91 -12.11 -7.13
CA LEU A 208 -2.14 -10.80 -6.54
C LEU A 208 -3.42 -10.80 -5.72
N GLU A 209 -3.41 -10.10 -4.59
CA GLU A 209 -4.63 -9.70 -3.90
C GLU A 209 -5.29 -8.50 -4.62
N PRO A 210 -6.57 -8.20 -4.37
CA PRO A 210 -7.25 -7.10 -5.05
C PRO A 210 -6.50 -5.77 -4.96
N GLY A 211 -6.07 -5.37 -3.76
CA GLY A 211 -5.30 -4.15 -3.55
C GLY A 211 -3.93 -4.14 -4.23
N GLY A 212 -3.30 -5.32 -4.38
CA GLY A 212 -2.04 -5.47 -5.11
C GLY A 212 -2.19 -5.38 -6.62
N ALA A 213 -3.40 -5.62 -7.15
CA ALA A 213 -3.71 -5.66 -8.57
C ALA A 213 -4.19 -4.32 -9.16
N VAL A 214 -4.56 -3.33 -8.34
CA VAL A 214 -5.17 -2.07 -8.83
C VAL A 214 -4.28 -1.30 -9.81
N ALA A 215 -2.95 -1.32 -9.60
CA ALA A 215 -2.02 -0.67 -10.52
C ALA A 215 -2.03 -1.33 -11.91
N LEU A 216 -2.10 -2.66 -11.97
CA LEU A 216 -2.27 -3.40 -13.22
C LEU A 216 -3.66 -3.16 -13.82
N ALA A 217 -4.70 -3.06 -12.99
CA ALA A 217 -6.06 -2.72 -13.43
C ALA A 217 -6.08 -1.37 -14.15
N ALA A 218 -5.43 -0.34 -13.60
CA ALA A 218 -5.37 0.97 -14.23
C ALA A 218 -4.64 0.97 -15.59
N ALA A 219 -3.63 0.10 -15.76
CA ALA A 219 -2.96 -0.09 -17.03
C ALA A 219 -3.87 -0.77 -18.05
N ILE A 220 -4.52 -1.88 -17.67
CA ILE A 220 -5.39 -2.67 -18.56
C ILE A 220 -6.62 -1.87 -18.99
N SER A 221 -7.23 -1.11 -18.06
CA SER A 221 -8.43 -0.29 -18.32
C SER A 221 -8.11 1.08 -18.91
N GLU A 222 -6.86 1.31 -19.31
CA GLU A 222 -6.39 2.57 -19.93
C GLU A 222 -6.81 3.83 -19.16
N LYS A 223 -6.79 3.76 -17.80
CA LYS A 223 -7.10 4.94 -16.95
C LYS A 223 -6.10 6.08 -17.17
N VAL A 224 -4.94 5.78 -17.77
CA VAL A 224 -3.93 6.72 -18.23
C VAL A 224 -3.58 6.43 -19.69
N LYS A 225 -3.09 7.43 -20.44
CA LYS A 225 -2.68 7.24 -21.83
C LYS A 225 -1.37 6.45 -21.90
N ILE A 226 -1.45 5.15 -22.22
CA ILE A 226 -0.33 4.21 -22.18
C ILE A 226 0.28 3.88 -23.54
N LYS A 227 -0.38 4.23 -24.65
CA LYS A 227 0.05 3.86 -26.01
C LYS A 227 1.47 4.38 -26.29
N ASN A 228 2.35 3.48 -26.73
CA ASN A 228 3.74 3.74 -27.01
C ASN A 228 4.55 4.29 -25.82
N LYS A 229 4.24 3.80 -24.62
CA LYS A 229 4.88 4.19 -23.36
C LYS A 229 5.48 2.99 -22.64
N ASN A 230 6.62 3.19 -22.00
CA ASN A 230 7.15 2.24 -21.04
C ASN A 230 6.46 2.48 -19.69
N ILE A 231 5.81 1.45 -19.16
CA ILE A 231 5.02 1.56 -17.93
C ILE A 231 5.61 0.63 -16.88
N LEU A 232 6.00 1.21 -15.75
CA LEU A 232 6.31 0.47 -14.54
C LEU A 232 5.04 0.30 -13.72
N VAL A 233 4.60 -0.94 -13.55
CA VAL A 233 3.44 -1.31 -12.74
C VAL A 233 3.90 -1.99 -11.45
N ILE A 234 3.55 -1.42 -10.31
CA ILE A 234 3.86 -2.01 -9.00
C ILE A 234 2.78 -3.02 -8.63
N ALA A 235 3.08 -4.29 -8.83
CA ALA A 235 2.27 -5.44 -8.42
C ALA A 235 2.67 -5.83 -6.99
N SER A 236 2.00 -5.31 -5.97
CA SER A 236 2.55 -5.25 -4.62
C SER A 236 2.23 -6.46 -3.74
N GLY A 237 0.97 -6.77 -3.49
CA GLY A 237 0.54 -7.74 -2.49
C GLY A 237 -0.10 -9.00 -3.08
N GLY A 238 0.07 -10.15 -2.40
CA GLY A 238 -0.50 -11.43 -2.81
C GLY A 238 -1.22 -12.18 -1.67
N ASN A 239 -1.58 -11.51 -0.57
CA ASN A 239 -2.28 -12.11 0.57
C ASN A 239 -3.78 -12.25 0.30
N VAL A 240 -4.16 -13.16 -0.59
CA VAL A 240 -5.54 -13.45 -0.98
C VAL A 240 -5.98 -14.81 -0.45
N ASP A 241 -7.24 -14.91 0.00
CA ASP A 241 -7.88 -16.17 0.36
C ASP A 241 -8.20 -17.00 -0.91
N LYS A 242 -8.26 -18.32 -0.74
CA LYS A 242 -8.55 -19.28 -1.82
C LYS A 242 -9.99 -19.17 -2.27
#